data_bff781556c1be6af9de94de05ed34d68
#
_entry.id   bff781556c1be6af9de94de05ed34d68
#
_cell.length_a   1.000
_cell.length_b   1.000
_cell.length_c   1.000
_cell.angle_alpha   90.00
_cell.angle_beta   90.00
_cell.angle_gamma   90.00
#
_symmetry.space_group_name_H-M   'P 1'
#
loop_
_entity.id
_entity.type
_entity.pdbx_description
1 polymer ?
#
loop_
_entity_poly.entity_id
_entity_poly.type
_entity_poly.pdbx_seq_one_letter_code
_entity_poly.pdbx_strand_id
1 'polypeptide(L)'
;MLQVKDTLRATVRLSFDGRVEKCYHGPDAPARFDNEVRVLRHLEKHGCNFVPRLLEVDPEKRRIVTTNCGTRVNHLDEDRRASLFAELLPFGVRHDDPDIRNVTYRQSDGRFCLIDFEFATLLPDAK
;
A
#
# COMPACT_ATOMS: atom_id res chain seq x y z
N MET A 1 13.56 2.54 -15.59
CA MET A 1 12.70 2.17 -14.45
C MET A 1 12.57 0.65 -14.41
N LEU A 2 12.79 0.06 -13.25
CA LEU A 2 12.72 -1.38 -13.07
C LEU A 2 11.28 -1.82 -12.81
N GLN A 3 10.77 -2.75 -13.64
CA GLN A 3 9.46 -3.34 -13.43
C GLN A 3 9.56 -4.40 -12.33
N VAL A 4 8.80 -4.21 -11.25
CA VAL A 4 8.83 -5.10 -10.09
C VAL A 4 7.71 -6.13 -10.15
N LYS A 5 6.56 -5.75 -10.70
CA LYS A 5 5.37 -6.58 -10.72
C LYS A 5 4.49 -6.20 -11.89
N ASP A 6 3.97 -7.19 -12.58
CA ASP A 6 2.98 -6.99 -13.63
C ASP A 6 1.93 -8.10 -13.49
N THR A 7 0.72 -7.70 -13.15
CA THR A 7 -0.39 -8.63 -12.94
C THR A 7 -1.58 -8.21 -13.81
N LEU A 8 -2.68 -8.98 -13.73
CA LEU A 8 -3.93 -8.62 -14.41
C LEU A 8 -4.55 -7.34 -13.86
N ARG A 9 -4.09 -6.84 -12.71
CA ARG A 9 -4.70 -5.68 -12.03
C ARG A 9 -3.81 -4.45 -12.02
N ALA A 10 -2.49 -4.61 -12.01
CA ALA A 10 -1.59 -3.47 -11.90
C ALA A 10 -0.19 -3.79 -12.38
N THR A 11 0.51 -2.77 -12.82
CA THR A 11 1.95 -2.81 -13.08
C THR A 11 2.63 -1.94 -12.04
N VAL A 12 3.62 -2.50 -11.35
CA VAL A 12 4.39 -1.80 -10.33
C VAL A 12 5.83 -1.68 -10.79
N ARG A 13 6.36 -0.47 -10.77
CA ARG A 13 7.72 -0.16 -11.19
C ARG A 13 8.47 0.60 -10.12
N LEU A 14 9.77 0.33 -10.01
CA LEU A 14 10.66 1.04 -9.11
C LEU A 14 11.52 2.01 -9.93
N SER A 15 11.48 3.29 -9.58
CA SER A 15 12.28 4.30 -10.24
C SER A 15 13.71 4.32 -9.68
N PHE A 16 14.62 4.99 -10.40
CA PHE A 16 16.02 5.09 -9.98
C PHE A 16 16.21 5.90 -8.70
N ASP A 17 15.25 6.76 -8.37
CA ASP A 17 15.29 7.55 -7.13
C ASP A 17 14.60 6.84 -5.95
N GLY A 18 14.24 5.58 -6.11
CA GLY A 18 13.64 4.78 -5.05
C GLY A 18 12.14 4.95 -4.88
N ARG A 19 11.47 5.66 -5.79
CA ARG A 19 10.01 5.80 -5.74
C ARG A 19 9.34 4.59 -6.38
N VAL A 20 8.10 4.34 -5.98
CA VAL A 20 7.29 3.24 -6.52
C VAL A 20 6.17 3.83 -7.36
N GLU A 21 6.07 3.39 -8.61
CA GLU A 21 4.99 3.75 -9.52
C GLU A 21 4.03 2.57 -9.65
N LYS A 22 2.74 2.82 -9.50
CA LYS A 22 1.71 1.80 -9.69
C LYS A 22 0.68 2.30 -10.68
N CYS A 23 0.48 1.52 -11.76
CA CYS A 23 -0.53 1.79 -12.79
C CYS A 23 -1.60 0.72 -12.70
N TYR A 24 -2.85 1.13 -12.53
CA TYR A 24 -3.99 0.21 -12.38
C TYR A 24 -4.58 -0.11 -13.74
N HIS A 25 -4.91 -1.38 -13.96
CA HIS A 25 -5.58 -1.84 -15.17
C HIS A 25 -6.44 -3.05 -14.85
N GLY A 26 -7.19 -3.54 -15.85
CA GLY A 26 -8.04 -4.69 -15.66
C GLY A 26 -9.34 -4.40 -14.92
N PRO A 27 -9.97 -5.43 -14.33
CA PRO A 27 -11.28 -5.29 -13.71
C PRO A 27 -11.31 -4.25 -12.58
N ASP A 28 -12.33 -3.37 -12.62
CA ASP A 28 -12.57 -2.37 -11.57
C ASP A 28 -11.40 -1.41 -11.32
N ALA A 29 -10.54 -1.20 -12.32
CA ALA A 29 -9.37 -0.35 -12.17
C ALA A 29 -9.69 1.05 -11.63
N PRO A 30 -10.73 1.77 -12.12
CA PRO A 30 -11.05 3.08 -11.56
C PRO A 30 -11.42 3.03 -10.09
N ALA A 31 -12.23 2.06 -9.68
CA ALA A 31 -12.68 1.94 -8.29
C ALA A 31 -11.52 1.57 -7.36
N ARG A 32 -10.64 0.65 -7.79
CA ARG A 32 -9.47 0.24 -7.00
C ARG A 32 -8.47 1.38 -6.86
N PHE A 33 -8.26 2.13 -7.93
CA PHE A 33 -7.41 3.33 -7.90
C PHE A 33 -7.96 4.35 -6.91
N ASP A 34 -9.24 4.70 -7.04
CA ASP A 34 -9.88 5.69 -6.16
C ASP A 34 -9.81 5.26 -4.69
N ASN A 35 -10.05 3.98 -4.43
CA ASN A 35 -10.04 3.46 -3.08
C ASN A 35 -8.64 3.53 -2.44
N GLU A 36 -7.62 3.11 -3.17
CA GLU A 36 -6.25 3.15 -2.64
C GLU A 36 -5.81 4.60 -2.37
N VAL A 37 -6.10 5.52 -3.27
CA VAL A 37 -5.78 6.94 -3.08
C VAL A 37 -6.47 7.47 -1.82
N ARG A 38 -7.76 7.18 -1.67
CA ARG A 38 -8.53 7.63 -0.51
C ARG A 38 -7.99 7.08 0.80
N VAL A 39 -7.68 5.79 0.84
CA VAL A 39 -7.17 5.12 2.04
C VAL A 39 -5.78 5.65 2.39
N LEU A 40 -4.88 5.77 1.42
CA LEU A 40 -3.53 6.28 1.67
C LEU A 40 -3.54 7.73 2.15
N ARG A 41 -4.40 8.57 1.59
CA ARG A 41 -4.56 9.96 2.06
C ARG A 41 -5.06 10.00 3.49
N HIS A 42 -6.02 9.15 3.83
CA HIS A 42 -6.54 9.05 5.19
C HIS A 42 -5.44 8.64 6.17
N LEU A 43 -4.66 7.62 5.82
CA LEU A 43 -3.58 7.14 6.69
C LEU A 43 -2.50 8.20 6.89
N GLU A 44 -2.13 8.92 5.83
CA GLU A 44 -1.15 10.00 5.93
C GLU A 44 -1.66 11.14 6.83
N LYS A 45 -2.91 11.52 6.65
CA LYS A 45 -3.55 12.58 7.46
C LYS A 45 -3.53 12.23 8.94
N HIS A 46 -3.63 10.96 9.28
CA HIS A 46 -3.68 10.49 10.67
C HIS A 46 -2.30 10.07 11.21
N GLY A 47 -1.24 10.36 10.48
CA GLY A 47 0.12 10.14 10.95
C GLY A 47 0.61 8.70 10.90
N CYS A 48 -0.02 7.85 10.10
CA CYS A 48 0.43 6.48 9.93
C CYS A 48 1.72 6.46 9.11
N ASN A 49 2.83 6.02 9.71
CA ASN A 49 4.15 6.07 9.08
C ASN A 49 4.69 4.72 8.60
N PHE A 50 3.88 3.67 8.67
CA PHE A 50 4.29 2.33 8.22
C PHE A 50 3.52 1.87 6.97
N VAL A 51 3.16 2.82 6.12
CA VAL A 51 2.47 2.59 4.85
C VAL A 51 3.07 3.52 3.79
N PRO A 52 2.87 3.23 2.48
CA PRO A 52 3.35 4.14 1.44
C PRO A 52 2.73 5.53 1.56
N ARG A 53 3.52 6.55 1.32
CA ARG A 53 3.06 7.93 1.24
C ARG A 53 2.84 8.30 -0.22
N LEU A 54 1.71 8.94 -0.52
CA LEU A 54 1.43 9.39 -1.88
C LEU A 54 2.31 10.59 -2.23
N LEU A 55 3.02 10.49 -3.34
CA LEU A 55 3.86 11.57 -3.87
C LEU A 55 3.22 12.20 -5.10
N GLU A 56 2.58 11.39 -5.96
CA GLU A 56 1.88 11.86 -7.15
C GLU A 56 0.63 11.02 -7.37
N VAL A 57 -0.42 11.65 -7.89
CA VAL A 57 -1.67 10.99 -8.27
C VAL A 57 -2.07 11.49 -9.65
N ASP A 58 -2.25 10.58 -10.60
CA ASP A 58 -2.68 10.89 -11.97
C ASP A 58 -3.98 10.13 -12.27
N PRO A 59 -5.15 10.77 -12.10
CA PRO A 59 -6.42 10.09 -12.32
C PRO A 59 -6.66 9.67 -13.76
N GLU A 60 -6.16 10.40 -14.74
CA GLU A 60 -6.36 10.05 -16.15
C GLU A 60 -5.68 8.74 -16.50
N LYS A 61 -4.47 8.54 -16.01
CA LYS A 61 -3.69 7.33 -16.26
C LYS A 61 -3.90 6.27 -15.20
N ARG A 62 -4.69 6.55 -14.17
CA ARG A 62 -4.87 5.69 -12.99
C ARG A 62 -3.53 5.24 -12.46
N ARG A 63 -2.67 6.22 -12.21
CA ARG A 63 -1.31 6.02 -11.77
C ARG A 63 -1.07 6.75 -10.46
N ILE A 64 -0.36 6.10 -9.54
CA ILE A 64 0.15 6.75 -8.34
C ILE A 64 1.65 6.56 -8.27
N VAL A 65 2.31 7.49 -7.60
CA VAL A 65 3.72 7.36 -7.21
C VAL A 65 3.79 7.49 -5.71
N THR A 66 4.46 6.54 -5.06
CA THR A 66 4.56 6.51 -3.60
C THR A 66 6.01 6.38 -3.14
N THR A 67 6.20 6.58 -1.84
CA THR A 67 7.46 6.21 -1.21
C THR A 67 7.63 4.69 -1.25
N ASN A 68 8.88 4.25 -1.11
CA ASN A 68 9.23 2.83 -1.06
C ASN A 68 9.24 2.36 0.40
N CYS A 69 8.45 1.33 0.69
CA CYS A 69 8.35 0.77 2.04
C CYS A 69 9.30 -0.41 2.28
N GLY A 70 10.30 -0.58 1.42
CA GLY A 70 11.32 -1.60 1.62
C GLY A 70 11.10 -2.86 0.79
N THR A 71 11.66 -3.95 1.26
CA THR A 71 11.69 -5.20 0.51
C THR A 71 10.69 -6.21 1.06
N ARG A 72 10.37 -7.19 0.23
CA ARG A 72 9.43 -8.25 0.56
C ARG A 72 9.93 -9.09 1.74
N VAL A 73 9.02 -9.49 2.62
CA VAL A 73 9.28 -10.39 3.74
C VAL A 73 8.91 -11.80 3.31
N ASN A 74 9.85 -12.75 3.45
CA ASN A 74 9.63 -14.13 3.01
C ASN A 74 9.00 -15.02 4.08
N HIS A 75 9.28 -14.74 5.36
CA HIS A 75 8.79 -15.55 6.47
C HIS A 75 8.29 -14.66 7.59
N LEU A 76 7.08 -14.96 8.06
CA LEU A 76 6.46 -14.27 9.18
C LEU A 76 5.36 -15.19 9.73
N ASP A 77 5.38 -15.48 11.02
CA ASP A 77 4.34 -16.35 11.58
C ASP A 77 2.97 -15.66 11.56
N GLU A 78 1.91 -16.46 11.64
CA GLU A 78 0.54 -15.96 11.54
C GLU A 78 0.19 -14.93 12.61
N ASP A 79 0.61 -15.15 13.84
CA ASP A 79 0.29 -14.24 14.94
C ASP A 79 0.98 -12.90 14.74
N ARG A 80 2.22 -12.91 14.31
CA ARG A 80 2.94 -11.67 14.03
C ARG A 80 2.33 -10.92 12.85
N ARG A 81 1.98 -11.64 11.79
CA ARG A 81 1.32 -11.05 10.62
C ARG A 81 0.00 -10.42 11.00
N ALA A 82 -0.85 -11.16 11.72
CA ALA A 82 -2.14 -10.65 12.17
C ALA A 82 -1.98 -9.40 13.04
N SER A 83 -0.98 -9.41 13.92
CA SER A 83 -0.68 -8.28 14.79
C SER A 83 -0.28 -7.02 13.99
N LEU A 84 0.51 -7.20 12.93
CA LEU A 84 0.92 -6.07 12.08
C LEU A 84 -0.28 -5.44 11.37
N PHE A 85 -1.14 -6.25 10.77
CA PHE A 85 -2.33 -5.72 10.09
C PHE A 85 -3.32 -5.09 11.07
N ALA A 86 -3.40 -5.61 12.29
CA ALA A 86 -4.25 -5.03 13.33
C ALA A 86 -3.81 -3.63 13.75
N GLU A 87 -2.55 -3.25 13.52
CA GLU A 87 -2.07 -1.90 13.82
C GLU A 87 -2.74 -0.82 12.98
N LEU A 88 -3.41 -1.19 11.89
CA LEU A 88 -4.19 -0.23 11.08
C LEU A 88 -5.52 0.15 11.72
N LEU A 89 -6.07 -0.70 12.58
CA LEU A 89 -7.40 -0.47 13.16
C LEU A 89 -7.51 0.84 13.94
N PRO A 90 -6.52 1.24 14.77
CA PRO A 90 -6.58 2.54 15.43
C PRO A 90 -6.60 3.73 14.46
N PHE A 91 -6.14 3.54 13.23
CA PHE A 91 -6.20 4.57 12.19
C PHE A 91 -7.51 4.53 11.39
N GLY A 92 -8.43 3.64 11.75
CA GLY A 92 -9.71 3.53 11.07
C GLY A 92 -9.68 2.79 9.75
N VAL A 93 -8.73 1.89 9.56
CA VAL A 93 -8.55 1.14 8.31
C VAL A 93 -8.49 -0.35 8.60
N ARG A 94 -9.20 -1.14 7.79
CA ARG A 94 -9.07 -2.60 7.74
C ARG A 94 -8.50 -2.96 6.37
N HIS A 95 -7.42 -3.73 6.33
CA HIS A 95 -6.69 -4.00 5.09
C HIS A 95 -7.48 -4.83 4.08
N ASP A 96 -8.18 -5.86 4.54
CA ASP A 96 -8.99 -6.80 3.75
C ASP A 96 -8.22 -7.72 2.79
N ASP A 97 -6.89 -7.65 2.80
CA ASP A 97 -6.02 -8.60 2.09
C ASP A 97 -4.75 -8.83 2.90
N PRO A 98 -4.88 -9.38 4.13
CA PRO A 98 -3.77 -9.47 5.09
C PRO A 98 -2.81 -10.64 4.78
N ASP A 99 -2.32 -10.68 3.58
CA ASP A 99 -1.38 -11.68 3.10
C ASP A 99 0.05 -11.20 3.30
N ILE A 100 0.99 -12.12 3.50
CA ILE A 100 2.40 -11.79 3.69
C ILE A 100 3.00 -11.02 2.50
N ARG A 101 2.47 -11.19 1.29
CA ARG A 101 2.95 -10.42 0.12
C ARG A 101 2.73 -8.92 0.27
N ASN A 102 1.85 -8.51 1.18
CA ASN A 102 1.56 -7.10 1.47
C ASN A 102 2.31 -6.58 2.69
N VAL A 103 3.28 -7.33 3.17
CA VAL A 103 4.19 -6.91 4.25
C VAL A 103 5.57 -6.71 3.66
N THR A 104 6.19 -5.57 4.00
CA THR A 104 7.56 -5.27 3.62
C THR A 104 8.38 -4.92 4.85
N TYR A 105 9.71 -4.93 4.70
CA TYR A 105 10.62 -4.52 5.75
C TYR A 105 11.44 -3.33 5.25
N ARG A 106 11.36 -2.22 5.97
CA ARG A 106 12.07 -0.98 5.63
C ARG A 106 13.34 -0.90 6.45
N GLN A 107 14.48 -1.10 5.78
CA GLN A 107 15.77 -1.16 6.46
C GLN A 107 16.20 0.18 7.07
N SER A 108 15.76 1.29 6.47
CA SER A 108 16.17 2.61 6.94
C SER A 108 15.85 2.87 8.41
N ASP A 109 14.75 2.29 8.90
CA ASP A 109 14.33 2.46 10.30
C ASP A 109 13.95 1.14 10.98
N GLY A 110 14.17 -0.01 10.33
CA GLY A 110 13.87 -1.32 10.91
C GLY A 110 12.40 -1.57 11.13
N ARG A 111 11.53 -1.01 10.29
CA ARG A 111 10.08 -1.07 10.47
C ARG A 111 9.43 -2.00 9.46
N PHE A 112 8.57 -2.91 9.95
CA PHE A 112 7.65 -3.62 9.06
C PHE A 112 6.59 -2.64 8.57
N CYS A 113 6.32 -2.70 7.27
CA CYS A 113 5.35 -1.83 6.62
C CYS A 113 4.28 -2.66 5.92
N LEU A 114 3.14 -2.02 5.66
CA LEU A 114 2.03 -2.65 4.96
C LEU A 114 1.79 -1.89 3.66
N ILE A 115 1.51 -2.64 2.59
CA ILE A 115 1.31 -2.08 1.24
C ILE A 115 0.05 -2.64 0.61
N ASP A 116 -0.35 -2.06 -0.51
CA ASP A 116 -1.44 -2.53 -1.38
C ASP A 116 -2.81 -2.39 -0.71
N PHE A 117 -3.33 -1.17 -0.72
CA PHE A 117 -4.58 -0.80 -0.05
C PHE A 117 -5.77 -0.70 -1.00
N GLU A 118 -5.67 -1.22 -2.22
CA GLU A 118 -6.75 -1.07 -3.20
C GLU A 118 -8.07 -1.72 -2.79
N PHE A 119 -8.02 -2.72 -1.90
CA PHE A 119 -9.21 -3.38 -1.37
C PHE A 119 -9.50 -3.05 0.09
N ALA A 120 -8.73 -2.15 0.69
CA ALA A 120 -8.91 -1.80 2.09
C ALA A 120 -10.24 -1.08 2.34
N THR A 121 -10.70 -1.13 3.58
CA THR A 121 -11.94 -0.49 4.00
C THR A 121 -11.65 0.62 5.00
N LEU A 122 -12.21 1.81 4.74
CA LEU A 122 -12.29 2.84 5.77
C LEU A 122 -13.46 2.49 6.69
N LEU A 123 -13.16 2.34 7.97
CA LEU A 123 -14.17 1.94 8.95
C LEU A 123 -15.16 3.09 9.19
N PRO A 124 -16.43 2.80 9.56
CA PRO A 124 -17.46 3.85 9.66
C PRO A 124 -17.12 5.00 10.59
N ASP A 125 -16.34 4.74 11.64
CA ASP A 125 -15.97 5.77 12.62
C ASP A 125 -14.62 6.42 12.33
N ALA A 126 -14.03 6.16 11.16
CA ALA A 126 -12.76 6.75 10.74
C ALA A 126 -12.93 8.26 10.52
N LYS A 127 -11.99 9.04 11.07
CA LYS A 127 -12.06 10.49 10.99
C LYS A 127 -10.91 11.09 10.20
#